data_c746b0d71b1895ed46f88034b0de818e
#
_entry.id   c746b0d71b1895ed46f88034b0de818e
#
_cell.length_a   1.000
_cell.length_b   1.000
_cell.length_c   1.000
_cell.angle_alpha   90.00
_cell.angle_beta   90.00
_cell.angle_gamma   90.00
#
_symmetry.space_group_name_H-M   'P 1'
#
loop_
_entity.id
_entity.type
_entity.pdbx_description
1 polymer ?
#
loop_
_entity_poly.entity_id
_entity_poly.type
_entity_poly.pdbx_seq_one_letter_code
_entity_poly.pdbx_strand_id
1 'polypeptide(L)' 'MERTIERTHKLSNQALGSIMMALQESLLNELDIVPILRGFELIETSDGLIVRNPPTVRVSNEKKITEEDLLNMVK' A
#
# COMPACT_ATOMS: atom_id res chain seq x y z
N MET A 1 18.92 23.05 -15.88
CA MET A 1 17.57 23.14 -15.39
C MET A 1 16.69 22.08 -15.96
N GLU A 2 15.92 21.47 -15.10
CA GLU A 2 15.08 20.38 -15.54
C GLU A 2 13.85 20.86 -16.24
N ARG A 3 13.47 20.10 -17.21
CA ARG A 3 12.25 20.37 -17.92
C ARG A 3 11.14 19.55 -17.30
N THR A 4 10.09 20.23 -16.88
CA THR A 4 8.95 19.54 -16.28
C THR A 4 7.94 19.22 -17.35
N ILE A 5 7.63 17.96 -17.49
CA ILE A 5 6.55 17.51 -18.36
C ILE A 5 5.35 17.27 -17.48
N GLU A 6 4.30 18.04 -17.74
CA GLU A 6 3.13 17.92 -16.92
C GLU A 6 2.27 16.77 -17.38
N ARG A 7 2.36 15.68 -16.67
CA ARG A 7 1.48 14.54 -16.85
C ARG A 7 0.88 14.25 -15.50
N THR A 8 -0.43 14.31 -15.43
CA THR A 8 -1.10 14.03 -14.17
C THR A 8 -1.53 12.59 -14.16
N HIS A 9 -1.30 11.96 -13.02
CA HIS A 9 -1.72 10.59 -12.77
C HIS A 9 -2.47 10.56 -11.46
N LYS A 10 -3.43 9.67 -11.39
CA LYS A 10 -4.17 9.48 -10.17
C LYS A 10 -3.77 8.16 -9.56
N LEU A 11 -3.89 8.09 -8.24
CA LEU A 11 -3.63 6.84 -7.54
C LEU A 11 -4.82 5.92 -7.72
N SER A 12 -4.53 4.68 -8.08
CA SER A 12 -5.58 3.67 -8.16
C SER A 12 -6.04 3.29 -6.75
N ASN A 13 -7.14 2.58 -6.67
CA ASN A 13 -7.60 2.07 -5.39
C ASN A 13 -6.56 1.13 -4.78
N GLN A 14 -5.87 0.38 -5.63
CA GLN A 14 -4.82 -0.51 -5.15
C GLN A 14 -3.68 0.29 -4.51
N ALA A 15 -3.31 1.40 -5.13
CA ALA A 15 -2.24 2.23 -4.57
C ALA A 15 -2.69 2.87 -3.25
N LEU A 16 -3.93 3.33 -3.20
CA LEU A 16 -4.45 3.90 -1.96
C LEU A 16 -4.45 2.87 -0.85
N GLY A 17 -4.86 1.64 -1.16
CA GLY A 17 -4.83 0.58 -0.18
C GLY A 17 -3.42 0.28 0.29
N SER A 18 -2.47 0.30 -0.62
CA SER A 18 -1.07 0.07 -0.26
C SER A 18 -0.56 1.16 0.68
N ILE A 19 -0.92 2.41 0.40
CA ILE A 19 -0.52 3.52 1.26
C ILE A 19 -1.16 3.39 2.64
N MET A 20 -2.41 2.99 2.68
CA MET A 20 -3.08 2.80 3.96
C MET A 20 -2.40 1.71 4.78
N MET A 21 -2.01 0.62 4.15
CA MET A 21 -1.31 -0.43 4.85
C MET A 21 0.05 0.05 5.37
N ALA A 22 0.75 0.83 4.55
CA ALA A 22 2.02 1.38 4.98
C ALA A 22 1.84 2.30 6.18
N LEU A 23 0.79 3.10 6.16
CA LEU A 23 0.51 4.01 7.26
C LEU A 23 0.20 3.25 8.53
N GLN A 24 -0.63 2.22 8.42
CA GLN A 24 -0.98 1.42 9.59
C GLN A 24 0.24 0.75 10.18
N GLU A 25 1.08 0.20 9.33
CA GLU A 25 2.29 -0.45 9.80
C GLU A 25 3.22 0.54 10.49
N SER A 26 3.34 1.74 9.92
CA SER A 26 4.18 2.76 10.52
C SER A 26 3.68 3.16 11.90
N LEU A 27 2.38 3.32 12.02
CA LEU A 27 1.80 3.72 13.30
C LEU A 27 1.96 2.64 14.36
N LEU A 28 1.72 1.39 13.96
CA LEU A 28 1.81 0.29 14.91
C LEU A 28 3.22 0.07 15.41
N ASN A 29 4.20 0.25 14.55
CA ASN A 29 5.59 -0.03 14.88
C ASN A 29 6.40 1.23 15.12
N GLU A 30 5.74 2.39 15.14
CA GLU A 30 6.40 3.67 15.36
C GLU A 30 7.53 3.89 14.38
N LEU A 31 7.29 3.57 13.12
CA LEU A 31 8.27 3.72 12.07
C LEU A 31 8.00 4.98 11.28
N ASP A 32 9.07 5.49 10.66
CA ASP A 32 8.95 6.59 9.73
C ASP A 32 8.36 6.06 8.43
N ILE A 33 7.25 6.63 8.00
CA ILE A 33 6.58 6.16 6.79
C ILE A 33 7.32 6.56 5.52
N VAL A 34 8.17 7.58 5.59
CA VAL A 34 8.81 8.11 4.37
C VAL A 34 9.65 7.06 3.66
N PRO A 35 10.53 6.31 4.34
CA PRO A 35 11.28 5.28 3.62
C PRO A 35 10.38 4.21 3.02
N ILE A 36 9.27 3.91 3.68
CA ILE A 36 8.33 2.92 3.14
C ILE A 36 7.74 3.40 1.84
N LEU A 37 7.29 4.65 1.82
CA LEU A 37 6.70 5.21 0.61
C LEU A 37 7.73 5.34 -0.50
N ARG A 38 8.96 5.70 -0.15
CA ARG A 38 10.01 5.82 -1.15
C ARG A 38 10.36 4.49 -1.78
N GLY A 39 10.12 3.40 -1.06
CA GLY A 39 10.39 2.09 -1.59
C GLY A 39 9.32 1.57 -2.52
N PHE A 40 8.20 2.26 -2.64
CA PHE A 40 7.13 1.83 -3.54
C PHE A 40 7.58 1.99 -4.99
N GLU A 41 7.29 0.96 -5.78
CA GLU A 41 7.52 1.02 -7.21
C GLU A 41 6.16 1.23 -7.88
N LEU A 42 6.00 2.40 -8.46
CA LEU A 42 4.73 2.77 -9.05
C LEU A 42 4.74 2.46 -10.54
N ILE A 43 3.63 1.92 -11.00
CA ILE A 43 3.45 1.57 -12.40
C ILE A 43 2.22 2.27 -12.91
N GLU A 44 2.33 2.80 -14.10
CA GLU A 44 1.21 3.47 -14.74
C GLU A 44 0.30 2.45 -15.40
N THR A 45 -0.99 2.50 -15.08
CA THR A 45 -1.98 1.63 -15.69
C THR A 45 -3.18 2.46 -16.10
N SER A 46 -4.11 1.82 -16.76
CA SER A 46 -5.35 2.51 -17.17
C SER A 46 -6.17 2.93 -15.96
N ASP A 47 -5.98 2.27 -14.83
CA ASP A 47 -6.71 2.61 -13.61
C ASP A 47 -5.97 3.63 -12.76
N GLY A 48 -4.84 4.12 -13.23
CA GLY A 48 -4.00 5.04 -12.48
C GLY A 48 -2.71 4.36 -12.08
N LEU A 49 -2.02 4.95 -11.13
CA LEU A 49 -0.78 4.39 -10.63
C LEU A 49 -1.07 3.26 -9.66
N ILE A 50 -0.40 2.14 -9.84
CA ILE A 50 -0.48 1.04 -8.90
C ILE A 50 0.87 0.84 -8.25
N VAL A 51 0.87 0.22 -7.08
CA VAL A 51 2.10 -0.14 -6.39
C VAL A 51 2.45 -1.56 -6.77
N ARG A 52 3.59 -1.71 -7.42
CA ARG A 52 4.03 -3.03 -7.84
C ARG A 52 4.43 -3.91 -6.67
N ASN A 53 4.99 -3.29 -5.64
CA ASN A 53 5.50 -4.02 -4.48
C ASN A 53 4.78 -3.56 -3.22
N PRO A 54 3.48 -3.87 -3.09
CA PRO A 54 2.73 -3.41 -1.93
C PRO A 54 3.26 -4.02 -0.64
N PRO A 55 3.05 -3.34 0.48
CA PRO A 55 3.51 -3.88 1.75
C PRO A 55 2.78 -5.17 2.08
N THR A 56 3.51 -6.05 2.75
CA THR A 56 2.94 -7.30 3.19
C THR A 56 2.52 -7.16 4.64
N VAL A 57 1.28 -7.49 4.91
CA VAL A 57 0.80 -7.45 6.29
C VAL A 57 1.18 -8.76 6.96
N ARG A 58 1.93 -8.65 8.04
CA ARG A 58 2.29 -9.82 8.81
C ARG A 58 1.47 -9.84 10.08
N VAL A 59 0.82 -10.94 10.31
CA VAL A 59 0.08 -11.12 11.53
C VAL A 59 1.06 -11.57 12.60
N SER A 60 1.09 -10.84 13.70
CA SER A 60 2.12 -11.07 14.71
C SER A 60 2.09 -12.47 15.28
N ASN A 61 0.95 -13.11 15.30
CA ASN A 61 0.86 -14.47 15.82
C ASN A 61 1.02 -15.51 14.71
N GLU A 62 1.45 -15.07 13.56
CA GLU A 62 1.73 -15.92 12.42
C GLU A 62 0.51 -16.63 11.88
N LYS A 63 -0.61 -16.17 12.26
CA LYS A 63 -1.84 -16.70 11.74
C LYS A 63 -2.24 -15.89 10.53
N LYS A 64 -2.38 -16.54 9.42
CA LYS A 64 -2.85 -15.86 8.24
C LYS A 64 -4.35 -15.69 8.33
N ILE A 65 -4.79 -14.47 8.11
CA ILE A 65 -6.22 -14.23 8.05
C ILE A 65 -6.66 -14.49 6.63
N THR A 66 -7.45 -15.52 6.45
CA THR A 66 -7.98 -15.86 5.14
C THR A 66 -9.34 -15.23 4.98
N GLU A 67 -9.86 -15.31 3.75
CA GLU A 67 -11.20 -14.82 3.51
C GLU A 67 -12.19 -15.52 4.39
N GLU A 68 -11.96 -16.80 4.60
CA GLU A 68 -12.85 -17.60 5.43
C GLU A 68 -12.87 -17.08 6.86
N ASP A 69 -11.69 -16.73 7.37
CA ASP A 69 -11.60 -16.18 8.71
C ASP A 69 -12.34 -14.86 8.82
N LEU A 70 -12.24 -14.05 7.80
CA LEU A 70 -12.93 -12.76 7.80
C LEU A 70 -14.43 -12.96 7.81
N LEU A 71 -14.92 -13.92 7.03
CA LEU A 71 -16.34 -14.20 6.99
C LEU A 71 -16.84 -14.67 8.33
N ASN A 72 -16.05 -15.49 9.02
CA ASN A 72 -16.44 -15.98 10.33
C ASN A 72 -16.45 -14.87 11.37
N MET A 73 -15.59 -13.90 11.23
CA MET A 73 -15.52 -12.82 12.19
C MET A 73 -16.71 -11.87 12.07
N VAL A 74 -17.32 -11.84 10.91
CA VAL A 74 -18.42 -10.92 10.67
C VAL A 74 -19.73 -11.43 11.24
N LYS A 75 -19.82 -12.68 11.55
CA LYS A 75 -21.06 -13.25 12.06
C LYS A 75 -21.41 -12.84 13.45
#